data_6d8fedf16249f69c1ba73755dbec0b28
#
_entry.id   6d8fedf16249f69c1ba73755dbec0b28
#
_cell.length_a   1.000
_cell.length_b   1.000
_cell.length_c   1.000
_cell.angle_alpha   90.00
_cell.angle_beta   90.00
_cell.angle_gamma   90.00
#
_symmetry.space_group_name_H-M   'P 1'
#
loop_
_entity.id
_entity.type
_entity.pdbx_description
1 polymer ?
#
loop_
_entity_poly.entity_id
_entity_poly.type
_entity_poly.pdbx_seq_one_letter_code
_entity_poly.pdbx_strand_id
1 'polypeptide(L)'
;MKPHTVLFEIAWEVCNQIGGIFTYLKSKIPTMMDTYGDDYFLLGPYFPDNIKSDFRSINDHDDSPLSRTVSYMRSLGFDVQYGYWLLEDSRPRVLLFNPILKRQDLNEVKTRLWNEYELSTIEPDEVIDQVIGFGEVLRIFFTEFINQSDHNQDVILHFHEWMSASCLPELVDEKVRLATVFTTHSTLLGRYLAPNEVRYFTRLPRFDWLEKAREYGIETRVKLERNIVKKAHVFATDSGNTAKECEAFLNRKPDSIIYNGINKQPVQRYELFELYQQNRDKIDAFIKALFLPSYHIKTEKTLYFFTSGRYEYRNKGFDITLEAIARLNELLIRQKSDVTIVLFIISKRPYHYIKPHVLEARQRYLDLKKICGEISERLGPKLYSKVTSINGQKLPNLNELVDEELVHTWKQAVLNFKKKALPAVTTHQLTEEDQITQFCQIAGLDNKELNRVKVVYHPDFMERAKSLFSMDYQEFIKGCNLGIFPSLYEPWGYTPMETAMAGTPVISSDSSGFGQLLTETMPDHESDEMYVINRRFQSDEEAINQLTSLLYNFSETFIREQYIPRACIDKKIIDKLCWTNLQPLYHDAYRLAFIRSQPETHLY
;
A
#
# COMPACT_ATOMS: atom_id res chain seq x y z
N MET A 1 -4.77 30.76 -12.22
CA MET A 1 -3.59 31.03 -11.38
C MET A 1 -2.59 31.83 -12.19
N LYS A 2 -1.83 32.67 -11.54
CA LYS A 2 -0.80 33.47 -12.20
C LYS A 2 0.36 32.57 -12.67
N PRO A 3 1.17 32.99 -13.66
CA PRO A 3 2.28 32.17 -14.18
C PRO A 3 3.38 31.83 -13.15
N HIS A 4 3.33 32.35 -11.93
CA HIS A 4 4.28 32.12 -10.84
C HIS A 4 3.57 31.76 -9.55
N THR A 5 2.92 30.60 -9.54
CA THR A 5 2.28 30.04 -8.32
C THR A 5 3.26 29.07 -7.67
N VAL A 6 3.64 29.33 -6.41
CA VAL A 6 4.46 28.40 -5.61
C VAL A 6 3.54 27.48 -4.84
N LEU A 7 3.78 26.19 -4.94
CA LEU A 7 3.07 25.14 -4.22
C LEU A 7 3.99 24.47 -3.19
N PHE A 8 3.60 24.58 -1.93
CA PHE A 8 4.18 23.80 -0.85
C PHE A 8 3.22 22.67 -0.49
N GLU A 9 3.67 21.44 -0.61
CA GLU A 9 2.92 20.25 -0.20
C GLU A 9 3.54 19.71 1.10
N ILE A 10 2.75 19.69 2.17
CA ILE A 10 3.22 19.44 3.53
C ILE A 10 2.65 18.12 4.03
N ALA A 11 3.53 17.19 4.41
CA ALA A 11 3.09 15.91 4.97
C ALA A 11 4.12 15.36 5.98
N TRP A 12 3.62 14.66 6.98
CA TRP A 12 4.47 14.00 7.97
C TRP A 12 5.36 12.90 7.38
N GLU A 13 4.96 12.35 6.25
CA GLU A 13 5.64 11.24 5.56
C GLU A 13 6.60 11.68 4.43
N VAL A 14 6.92 12.96 4.29
CA VAL A 14 7.95 13.43 3.36
C VAL A 14 9.32 12.91 3.82
N CYS A 15 10.01 12.14 2.98
CA CYS A 15 11.26 11.43 3.31
C CYS A 15 11.15 10.47 4.51
N ASN A 16 9.95 10.17 4.99
CA ASN A 16 9.71 9.40 6.21
C ASN A 16 8.63 8.34 5.95
N GLN A 17 9.03 7.11 5.71
CA GLN A 17 8.11 6.03 5.35
C GLN A 17 7.42 5.44 6.60
N ILE A 18 6.16 5.84 6.86
CA ILE A 18 5.33 5.34 7.95
C ILE A 18 4.10 4.62 7.42
N GLY A 19 3.42 5.16 6.42
CA GLY A 19 2.13 4.66 5.94
C GLY A 19 1.84 4.93 4.47
N GLY A 20 0.56 5.04 4.12
CA GLY A 20 0.07 5.18 2.75
C GLY A 20 0.33 6.54 2.11
N ILE A 21 0.52 7.60 2.91
CA ILE A 21 0.78 8.95 2.40
C ILE A 21 2.15 9.01 1.70
N PHE A 22 3.13 8.25 2.19
CA PHE A 22 4.41 8.10 1.52
C PHE A 22 4.25 7.60 0.07
N THR A 23 3.45 6.54 -0.12
CA THR A 23 3.16 5.98 -1.45
C THR A 23 2.36 6.96 -2.31
N TYR A 24 1.37 7.64 -1.72
CA TYR A 24 0.60 8.69 -2.35
C TYR A 24 1.51 9.80 -2.90
N LEU A 25 2.38 10.37 -2.08
CA LEU A 25 3.30 11.43 -2.48
C LEU A 25 4.23 10.95 -3.59
N LYS A 26 4.91 9.80 -3.40
CA LYS A 26 5.84 9.26 -4.42
C LYS A 26 5.18 9.10 -5.78
N SER A 27 3.95 8.64 -5.82
CA SER A 27 3.23 8.42 -7.08
C SER A 27 2.76 9.72 -7.72
N LYS A 28 2.50 10.79 -6.95
CA LYS A 28 1.99 12.08 -7.40
C LYS A 28 3.11 13.03 -7.86
N ILE A 29 4.26 12.98 -7.22
CA ILE A 29 5.39 13.92 -7.41
C ILE A 29 5.75 14.16 -8.89
N PRO A 30 5.91 13.14 -9.76
CA PRO A 30 6.26 13.39 -11.15
C PRO A 30 5.30 14.34 -11.86
N THR A 31 4.00 14.12 -11.70
CA THR A 31 2.96 14.97 -12.31
C THR A 31 2.95 16.39 -11.75
N MET A 32 3.22 16.55 -10.45
CA MET A 32 3.30 17.87 -9.83
C MET A 32 4.55 18.63 -10.27
N MET A 33 5.69 17.95 -10.41
CA MET A 33 6.92 18.54 -10.94
C MET A 33 6.77 18.97 -12.40
N ASP A 34 6.06 18.18 -13.22
CA ASP A 34 5.76 18.57 -14.61
C ASP A 34 4.91 19.83 -14.68
N THR A 35 4.08 20.08 -13.66
CA THR A 35 3.16 21.20 -13.62
C THR A 35 3.76 22.47 -13.05
N TYR A 36 4.47 22.36 -11.93
CA TYR A 36 4.96 23.49 -11.14
C TYR A 36 6.47 23.69 -11.30
N GLY A 37 7.19 22.71 -11.85
CA GLY A 37 8.65 22.78 -12.03
C GLY A 37 9.39 23.09 -10.74
N ASP A 38 10.19 24.15 -10.79
CA ASP A 38 10.98 24.63 -9.66
C ASP A 38 10.18 25.33 -8.57
N ASP A 39 8.89 25.61 -8.79
CA ASP A 39 7.97 26.20 -7.81
C ASP A 39 7.20 25.16 -6.99
N TYR A 40 7.59 23.87 -7.06
CA TYR A 40 7.05 22.79 -6.26
C TYR A 40 8.00 22.35 -5.15
N PHE A 41 7.51 22.39 -3.91
CA PHE A 41 8.28 22.04 -2.72
C PHE A 41 7.52 21.07 -1.83
N LEU A 42 8.23 20.08 -1.29
CA LEU A 42 7.70 19.18 -0.28
C LEU A 42 8.28 19.53 1.09
N LEU A 43 7.42 19.57 2.11
CA LEU A 43 7.82 19.89 3.48
C LEU A 43 7.46 18.75 4.43
N GLY A 44 8.39 18.41 5.31
CA GLY A 44 8.18 17.39 6.34
C GLY A 44 9.02 17.56 7.58
N PRO A 45 8.77 16.75 8.64
CA PRO A 45 9.61 16.73 9.82
C PRO A 45 10.97 16.09 9.54
N TYR A 46 12.00 16.60 10.18
CA TYR A 46 13.36 16.05 10.12
C TYR A 46 13.58 15.06 11.25
N PHE A 47 13.70 13.77 10.89
CA PHE A 47 14.07 12.69 11.79
C PHE A 47 15.36 12.02 11.28
N PRO A 48 16.53 12.36 11.83
CA PRO A 48 17.83 11.89 11.33
C PRO A 48 17.92 10.37 11.18
N ASP A 49 17.35 9.62 12.12
CA ASP A 49 17.40 8.15 12.12
C ASP A 49 16.53 7.52 11.01
N ASN A 50 15.56 8.24 10.49
CA ASN A 50 14.63 7.78 9.46
C ASN A 50 15.04 8.20 8.05
N ILE A 51 15.89 9.22 7.92
CA ILE A 51 16.38 9.71 6.64
C ILE A 51 17.41 8.71 6.11
N LYS A 52 16.99 7.93 5.15
CA LYS A 52 17.82 6.99 4.41
C LYS A 52 18.66 7.75 3.37
N SER A 53 19.43 7.01 2.57
CA SER A 53 20.22 7.49 1.42
C SER A 53 19.44 8.31 0.38
N ASP A 54 18.14 8.47 0.58
CA ASP A 54 17.22 9.07 -0.38
C ASP A 54 17.13 10.59 -0.31
N PHE A 55 17.80 11.23 0.66
CA PHE A 55 17.87 12.69 0.79
C PHE A 55 19.29 13.19 0.49
N ARG A 56 19.39 14.20 -0.36
CA ARG A 56 20.65 14.89 -0.68
C ARG A 56 20.53 16.37 -0.36
N SER A 57 21.26 16.82 0.64
CA SER A 57 21.34 18.25 1.00
C SER A 57 21.91 19.09 -0.15
N ILE A 58 21.37 20.29 -0.31
CA ILE A 58 21.86 21.33 -1.20
C ILE A 58 22.45 22.45 -0.36
N ASN A 59 23.66 22.88 -0.73
CA ASN A 59 24.24 24.13 -0.26
C ASN A 59 23.92 25.21 -1.30
N ASP A 60 22.66 25.65 -1.32
CA ASP A 60 22.23 26.68 -2.25
C ASP A 60 22.47 28.06 -1.60
N HIS A 61 23.21 28.91 -2.31
CA HIS A 61 23.53 30.27 -1.92
C HIS A 61 22.94 31.28 -2.92
N ASP A 62 21.79 30.90 -3.53
CA ASP A 62 21.07 31.86 -4.36
C ASP A 62 20.39 32.93 -3.48
N ASP A 63 20.05 34.08 -4.09
CA ASP A 63 19.34 35.17 -3.41
C ASP A 63 17.81 35.06 -3.56
N SER A 64 17.30 33.82 -3.66
CA SER A 64 15.84 33.57 -3.73
C SER A 64 15.16 33.84 -2.39
N PRO A 65 13.85 34.16 -2.39
CA PRO A 65 13.05 34.29 -1.17
C PRO A 65 13.18 33.05 -0.26
N LEU A 66 13.24 31.85 -0.86
CA LEU A 66 13.38 30.60 -0.13
C LEU A 66 14.74 30.52 0.59
N SER A 67 15.84 30.79 -0.12
CA SER A 67 17.18 30.74 0.46
C SER A 67 17.37 31.77 1.58
N ARG A 68 16.82 32.98 1.41
CA ARG A 68 16.81 34.00 2.46
C ARG A 68 16.01 33.53 3.68
N THR A 69 14.82 32.95 3.48
CA THR A 69 13.99 32.40 4.56
C THR A 69 14.69 31.27 5.30
N VAL A 70 15.28 30.30 4.59
CA VAL A 70 16.05 29.21 5.22
C VAL A 70 17.23 29.75 6.03
N SER A 71 17.94 30.76 5.51
CA SER A 71 19.05 31.40 6.22
C SER A 71 18.56 32.13 7.48
N TYR A 72 17.42 32.79 7.41
CA TYR A 72 16.78 33.43 8.56
C TYR A 72 16.41 32.40 9.63
N MET A 73 15.73 31.31 9.25
CA MET A 73 15.35 30.24 10.19
C MET A 73 16.59 29.66 10.91
N ARG A 74 17.67 29.42 10.15
CA ARG A 74 18.94 28.94 10.73
C ARG A 74 19.57 29.96 11.68
N SER A 75 19.45 31.25 11.39
CA SER A 75 19.93 32.33 12.28
C SER A 75 19.17 32.40 13.62
N LEU A 76 17.90 31.97 13.63
CA LEU A 76 17.09 31.82 14.83
C LEU A 76 17.40 30.51 15.60
N GLY A 77 18.27 29.65 15.06
CA GLY A 77 18.68 28.39 15.67
C GLY A 77 17.79 27.20 15.35
N PHE A 78 16.90 27.31 14.37
CA PHE A 78 16.14 26.17 13.88
C PHE A 78 16.99 25.29 12.97
N ASP A 79 16.87 23.96 13.13
CA ASP A 79 17.50 22.98 12.26
C ASP A 79 16.60 22.74 11.04
N VAL A 80 17.00 23.31 9.91
CA VAL A 80 16.31 23.23 8.64
C VAL A 80 17.24 22.62 7.60
N GLN A 81 16.82 21.47 7.05
CA GLN A 81 17.51 20.78 5.98
C GLN A 81 16.84 21.10 4.64
N TYR A 82 17.58 21.60 3.68
CA TYR A 82 17.13 21.87 2.32
C TYR A 82 17.87 20.97 1.33
N GLY A 83 17.14 20.32 0.43
CA GLY A 83 17.76 19.36 -0.47
C GLY A 83 16.80 18.78 -1.50
N TYR A 84 17.21 17.65 -2.07
CA TYR A 84 16.41 16.84 -2.98
C TYR A 84 16.03 15.51 -2.34
N TRP A 85 14.81 15.08 -2.59
CA TRP A 85 14.40 13.69 -2.36
C TRP A 85 14.76 12.87 -3.60
N LEU A 86 15.64 11.88 -3.44
CA LEU A 86 16.13 11.03 -4.53
C LEU A 86 15.14 9.88 -4.75
N LEU A 87 14.21 10.06 -5.65
CA LEU A 87 13.30 9.01 -6.10
C LEU A 87 13.80 8.41 -7.42
N GLU A 88 13.28 7.23 -7.81
CA GLU A 88 13.71 6.55 -9.04
C GLU A 88 13.52 7.45 -10.28
N ASP A 89 12.34 8.08 -10.40
CA ASP A 89 11.94 8.84 -11.59
C ASP A 89 11.91 10.36 -11.38
N SER A 90 12.25 10.87 -10.20
CA SER A 90 12.11 12.30 -9.89
C SER A 90 13.01 12.76 -8.75
N ARG A 91 13.27 14.07 -8.70
CA ARG A 91 14.10 14.69 -7.65
C ARG A 91 13.45 15.99 -7.18
N PRO A 92 12.31 15.92 -6.45
CA PRO A 92 11.65 17.11 -5.94
C PRO A 92 12.52 17.83 -4.91
N ARG A 93 12.34 19.15 -4.80
CA ARG A 93 12.93 19.97 -3.73
C ARG A 93 12.21 19.72 -2.43
N VAL A 94 12.96 19.56 -1.34
CA VAL A 94 12.43 19.20 -0.03
C VAL A 94 13.04 20.09 1.05
N LEU A 95 12.17 20.53 1.97
CA LEU A 95 12.56 21.16 3.23
C LEU A 95 12.14 20.28 4.39
N LEU A 96 13.09 19.94 5.25
CA LEU A 96 12.83 19.14 6.43
C LEU A 96 13.17 19.95 7.68
N PHE A 97 12.25 19.97 8.65
CA PHE A 97 12.33 20.80 9.85
C PHE A 97 12.37 19.94 11.10
N ASN A 98 13.31 20.20 11.99
CA ASN A 98 13.31 19.55 13.29
C ASN A 98 12.06 19.95 14.08
N PRO A 99 11.16 19.01 14.45
CA PRO A 99 9.92 19.31 15.13
C PRO A 99 10.09 19.53 16.63
N ILE A 100 11.30 19.36 17.19
CA ILE A 100 11.55 19.41 18.61
C ILE A 100 11.90 20.85 19.02
N LEU A 101 11.02 21.48 19.77
CA LEU A 101 11.24 22.78 20.36
C LEU A 101 11.87 22.67 21.77
N LYS A 102 12.54 23.73 22.20
CA LYS A 102 12.91 23.88 23.63
C LYS A 102 11.65 23.93 24.49
N ARG A 103 11.72 23.37 25.69
CA ARG A 103 10.56 23.22 26.57
C ARG A 103 9.83 24.56 26.85
N GLN A 104 10.58 25.65 26.98
CA GLN A 104 9.99 26.98 27.21
C GLN A 104 9.16 27.39 25.99
N ASP A 105 9.74 27.35 24.79
CA ASP A 105 9.09 27.76 23.55
C ASP A 105 7.84 26.88 23.28
N LEU A 106 7.95 25.59 23.51
CA LEU A 106 6.83 24.66 23.40
C LEU A 106 5.67 25.01 24.35
N ASN A 107 5.99 25.38 25.62
CA ASN A 107 4.97 25.76 26.59
C ASN A 107 4.28 27.07 26.20
N GLU A 108 5.00 28.03 25.63
CA GLU A 108 4.43 29.28 25.11
C GLU A 108 3.43 29.00 23.97
N VAL A 109 3.81 28.13 23.02
CA VAL A 109 2.92 27.70 21.92
C VAL A 109 1.69 26.96 22.47
N LYS A 110 1.87 26.02 23.39
CA LYS A 110 0.76 25.32 24.05
C LYS A 110 -0.21 26.26 24.76
N THR A 111 0.31 27.28 25.43
CA THR A 111 -0.51 28.29 26.11
C THR A 111 -1.33 29.11 25.09
N ARG A 112 -0.72 29.51 23.98
CA ARG A 112 -1.40 30.22 22.89
C ARG A 112 -2.51 29.36 22.30
N LEU A 113 -2.22 28.09 21.96
CA LEU A 113 -3.20 27.16 21.41
C LEU A 113 -4.36 26.85 22.36
N TRP A 114 -4.10 26.83 23.67
CA TRP A 114 -5.17 26.73 24.67
C TRP A 114 -6.07 27.98 24.68
N ASN A 115 -5.49 29.14 24.68
CA ASN A 115 -6.24 30.41 24.79
C ASN A 115 -7.08 30.67 23.51
N GLU A 116 -6.57 30.32 22.34
CA GLU A 116 -7.20 30.67 21.07
C GLU A 116 -8.09 29.53 20.50
N TYR A 117 -7.73 28.29 20.76
CA TYR A 117 -8.38 27.13 20.14
C TYR A 117 -8.89 26.07 21.13
N GLU A 118 -8.81 26.34 22.44
CA GLU A 118 -9.24 25.43 23.51
C GLU A 118 -8.58 24.03 23.45
N LEU A 119 -7.31 23.99 22.99
CA LEU A 119 -6.54 22.75 22.87
C LEU A 119 -5.81 22.44 24.18
N SER A 120 -6.39 21.53 24.99
CA SER A 120 -5.77 21.07 26.22
C SER A 120 -4.60 20.13 25.94
N THR A 121 -3.39 20.53 26.29
CA THR A 121 -2.15 19.75 26.11
C THR A 121 -1.43 19.51 27.45
N ILE A 122 -2.21 19.43 28.53
CA ILE A 122 -1.69 19.25 29.90
C ILE A 122 -1.12 17.85 30.09
N GLU A 123 -1.81 16.84 29.52
CA GLU A 123 -1.31 15.47 29.57
C GLU A 123 -0.11 15.30 28.61
N PRO A 124 0.97 14.62 29.07
CA PRO A 124 2.13 14.36 28.23
C PRO A 124 1.76 13.51 27.02
N ASP A 125 1.99 14.05 25.83
CA ASP A 125 1.84 13.34 24.56
C ASP A 125 2.96 13.77 23.63
N GLU A 126 3.97 12.92 23.49
CA GLU A 126 5.15 13.19 22.67
C GLU A 126 4.79 13.48 21.21
N VAL A 127 3.78 12.78 20.66
CA VAL A 127 3.33 12.99 19.28
C VAL A 127 2.71 14.39 19.14
N ILE A 128 1.88 14.80 20.09
CA ILE A 128 1.29 16.14 20.10
C ILE A 128 2.40 17.20 20.23
N ASP A 129 3.39 16.98 21.09
CA ASP A 129 4.49 17.92 21.28
C ASP A 129 5.29 18.12 19.99
N GLN A 130 5.61 17.04 19.28
CA GLN A 130 6.27 17.10 17.99
C GLN A 130 5.39 17.76 16.91
N VAL A 131 4.10 17.46 16.86
CA VAL A 131 3.14 18.06 15.92
C VAL A 131 3.00 19.57 16.14
N ILE A 132 2.88 20.00 17.38
CA ILE A 132 2.83 21.42 17.75
C ILE A 132 4.16 22.10 17.40
N GLY A 133 5.29 21.48 17.74
CA GLY A 133 6.61 22.01 17.43
C GLY A 133 6.84 22.16 15.92
N PHE A 134 6.49 21.14 15.13
CA PHE A 134 6.55 21.21 13.68
C PHE A 134 5.69 22.35 13.13
N GLY A 135 4.45 22.49 13.64
CA GLY A 135 3.58 23.58 13.24
C GLY A 135 4.14 24.96 13.55
N GLU A 136 4.70 25.16 14.73
CA GLU A 136 5.28 26.47 15.08
C GLU A 136 6.46 26.83 14.17
N VAL A 137 7.33 25.87 13.88
CA VAL A 137 8.45 26.10 12.95
C VAL A 137 7.92 26.45 11.54
N LEU A 138 6.87 25.74 11.07
CA LEU A 138 6.23 26.06 9.79
C LEU A 138 5.55 27.43 9.81
N ARG A 139 4.87 27.81 10.91
CA ARG A 139 4.24 29.13 11.03
C ARG A 139 5.26 30.25 10.88
N ILE A 140 6.38 30.16 11.58
CA ILE A 140 7.48 31.14 11.48
C ILE A 140 8.06 31.14 10.06
N PHE A 141 8.29 29.96 9.47
CA PHE A 141 8.82 29.82 8.11
C PHE A 141 7.91 30.48 7.07
N PHE A 142 6.60 30.19 7.08
CA PHE A 142 5.69 30.75 6.08
C PHE A 142 5.45 32.24 6.27
N THR A 143 5.39 32.73 7.51
CA THR A 143 5.30 34.16 7.78
C THR A 143 6.52 34.89 7.19
N GLU A 144 7.71 34.39 7.43
CA GLU A 144 8.94 34.98 6.87
C GLU A 144 9.03 34.82 5.37
N PHE A 145 8.68 33.63 4.82
CA PHE A 145 8.69 33.39 3.37
C PHE A 145 7.79 34.42 2.62
N ILE A 146 6.60 34.68 3.16
CA ILE A 146 5.69 35.68 2.60
C ILE A 146 6.28 37.10 2.67
N ASN A 147 6.97 37.45 3.76
CA ASN A 147 7.66 38.75 3.91
C ASN A 147 8.80 38.92 2.88
N GLN A 148 9.49 37.83 2.56
CA GLN A 148 10.59 37.80 1.59
C GLN A 148 10.12 37.69 0.12
N SER A 149 8.86 37.29 -0.10
CA SER A 149 8.32 37.01 -1.43
C SER A 149 7.75 38.26 -2.11
N ASP A 150 7.74 38.24 -3.45
CA ASP A 150 7.09 39.29 -4.23
C ASP A 150 5.58 39.35 -3.91
N HIS A 151 5.03 40.56 -3.79
CA HIS A 151 3.60 40.78 -3.58
C HIS A 151 2.70 40.21 -4.68
N ASN A 152 3.24 39.95 -5.86
CA ASN A 152 2.51 39.36 -6.97
C ASN A 152 2.56 37.83 -7.05
N GLN A 153 3.30 37.17 -6.17
CA GLN A 153 3.41 35.71 -6.16
C GLN A 153 2.24 35.07 -5.42
N ASP A 154 1.58 34.10 -6.03
CA ASP A 154 0.54 33.28 -5.39
C ASP A 154 1.21 32.14 -4.63
N VAL A 155 0.88 31.96 -3.35
CA VAL A 155 1.45 30.90 -2.49
C VAL A 155 0.32 29.99 -2.02
N ILE A 156 0.47 28.70 -2.27
CA ILE A 156 -0.49 27.66 -1.88
C ILE A 156 0.18 26.68 -0.94
N LEU A 157 -0.46 26.42 0.18
CA LEU A 157 -0.06 25.40 1.14
C LEU A 157 -1.07 24.25 1.07
N HIS A 158 -0.62 23.06 0.72
CA HIS A 158 -1.43 21.86 0.70
C HIS A 158 -0.97 20.91 1.81
N PHE A 159 -1.75 20.80 2.87
CA PHE A 159 -1.47 19.97 4.02
C PHE A 159 -2.14 18.61 3.90
N HIS A 160 -1.41 17.55 4.25
CA HIS A 160 -1.93 16.18 4.32
C HIS A 160 -1.94 15.69 5.75
N GLU A 161 -3.13 15.36 6.26
CA GLU A 161 -3.38 14.89 7.62
C GLU A 161 -3.12 15.94 8.71
N TRP A 162 -3.79 15.75 9.83
CA TRP A 162 -3.75 16.66 10.99
C TRP A 162 -2.33 16.89 11.55
N MET A 163 -1.44 15.89 11.42
CA MET A 163 -0.06 15.98 11.92
C MET A 163 0.78 17.03 11.20
N SER A 164 0.46 17.34 9.96
CA SER A 164 1.20 18.32 9.16
C SER A 164 0.66 19.74 9.26
N ALA A 165 -0.57 19.92 9.79
CA ALA A 165 -1.36 21.14 9.61
C ALA A 165 -1.66 21.92 10.90
N SER A 166 -0.93 21.66 11.99
CA SER A 166 -1.22 22.32 13.29
C SER A 166 -1.07 23.84 13.24
N CYS A 167 -0.25 24.39 12.35
CA CYS A 167 -0.09 25.85 12.15
C CYS A 167 -1.19 26.49 11.28
N LEU A 168 -1.98 25.68 10.54
CA LEU A 168 -2.94 26.22 9.58
C LEU A 168 -3.96 27.18 10.20
N PRO A 169 -4.55 26.90 11.38
CA PRO A 169 -5.50 27.83 12.01
C PRO A 169 -4.88 29.19 12.28
N GLU A 170 -3.67 29.24 12.82
CA GLU A 170 -2.98 30.48 13.17
C GLU A 170 -2.61 31.28 11.89
N LEU A 171 -2.05 30.63 10.86
CA LEU A 171 -1.70 31.29 9.59
C LEU A 171 -2.91 31.95 8.93
N VAL A 172 -4.10 31.33 9.04
CA VAL A 172 -5.34 31.91 8.49
C VAL A 172 -5.84 33.06 9.37
N ASP A 173 -5.82 32.93 10.71
CA ASP A 173 -6.29 33.97 11.63
C ASP A 173 -5.35 35.19 11.66
N GLU A 174 -4.05 35.00 11.50
CA GLU A 174 -3.06 36.06 11.31
C GLU A 174 -3.13 36.72 9.93
N LYS A 175 -4.01 36.23 9.06
CA LYS A 175 -4.21 36.73 7.68
C LYS A 175 -2.92 36.76 6.86
N VAL A 176 -2.07 35.76 7.05
CA VAL A 176 -0.90 35.56 6.20
C VAL A 176 -1.36 35.36 4.75
N ARG A 177 -0.75 36.07 3.81
CA ARG A 177 -1.17 36.12 2.42
C ARG A 177 -0.84 34.82 1.68
N LEU A 178 -1.62 33.79 1.93
CA LEU A 178 -1.49 32.47 1.33
C LEU A 178 -2.85 31.76 1.23
N ALA A 179 -2.95 30.79 0.34
CA ALA A 179 -4.11 29.92 0.23
C ALA A 179 -3.83 28.55 0.87
N THR A 180 -4.79 28.00 1.59
CA THR A 180 -4.63 26.70 2.28
C THR A 180 -5.60 25.67 1.74
N VAL A 181 -5.08 24.48 1.44
CA VAL A 181 -5.85 23.26 1.18
C VAL A 181 -5.46 22.24 2.24
N PHE A 182 -6.43 21.62 2.86
CA PHE A 182 -6.23 20.53 3.80
C PHE A 182 -6.89 19.27 3.28
N THR A 183 -6.14 18.20 3.11
CA THR A 183 -6.65 16.88 2.73
C THR A 183 -6.50 15.91 3.89
N THR A 184 -7.62 15.34 4.36
CA THR A 184 -7.60 14.18 5.24
C THR A 184 -7.81 12.91 4.44
N HIS A 185 -6.95 11.92 4.66
CA HIS A 185 -7.03 10.58 4.05
C HIS A 185 -7.83 9.61 4.92
N SER A 186 -8.10 9.99 6.15
CA SER A 186 -9.01 9.30 7.09
C SER A 186 -9.20 10.17 8.32
N THR A 187 -10.39 10.17 8.91
CA THR A 187 -10.56 10.85 10.18
C THR A 187 -9.84 10.11 11.31
N LEU A 188 -9.24 10.85 12.23
CA LEU A 188 -8.56 10.23 13.37
C LEU A 188 -9.53 9.34 14.17
N LEU A 189 -10.72 9.85 14.46
CA LEU A 189 -11.72 9.12 15.23
C LEU A 189 -12.25 7.90 14.48
N GLY A 190 -12.41 7.98 13.15
CA GLY A 190 -12.79 6.85 12.30
C GLY A 190 -11.83 5.68 12.40
N ARG A 191 -10.53 5.95 12.44
CA ARG A 191 -9.48 4.93 12.61
C ARG A 191 -9.61 4.13 13.92
N TYR A 192 -10.07 4.78 15.00
CA TYR A 192 -10.28 4.14 16.30
C TYR A 192 -11.62 3.41 16.39
N LEU A 193 -12.69 4.00 15.83
CA LEU A 193 -14.03 3.45 15.93
C LEU A 193 -14.27 2.27 14.99
N ALA A 194 -13.86 2.38 13.74
CA ALA A 194 -14.20 1.39 12.72
C ALA A 194 -13.81 -0.06 13.07
N PRO A 195 -12.61 -0.34 13.65
CA PRO A 195 -12.26 -1.69 14.07
C PRO A 195 -13.00 -2.18 15.32
N ASN A 196 -13.52 -1.26 16.16
CA ASN A 196 -14.04 -1.57 17.48
C ASN A 196 -15.58 -1.52 17.56
N GLU A 197 -16.23 -0.83 16.63
CA GLU A 197 -17.69 -0.63 16.64
C GLU A 197 -18.40 -1.51 15.62
N VAL A 198 -19.31 -2.35 16.11
CA VAL A 198 -20.18 -3.17 15.26
C VAL A 198 -21.10 -2.28 14.42
N ARG A 199 -21.20 -2.55 13.12
CA ARG A 199 -22.02 -1.75 12.17
C ARG A 199 -21.62 -0.28 12.15
N TYR A 200 -20.32 0.00 12.16
CA TYR A 200 -19.74 1.33 12.20
C TYR A 200 -20.41 2.32 11.24
N PHE A 201 -20.48 2.00 9.94
CA PHE A 201 -21.06 2.90 8.93
C PHE A 201 -22.56 3.19 9.15
N THR A 202 -23.32 2.22 9.68
CA THR A 202 -24.75 2.43 9.98
C THR A 202 -24.94 3.33 11.19
N ARG A 203 -24.02 3.26 12.15
CA ARG A 203 -24.08 4.02 13.41
C ARG A 203 -23.37 5.37 13.33
N LEU A 204 -22.63 5.62 12.25
CA LEU A 204 -21.78 6.80 12.08
C LEU A 204 -22.45 8.12 12.47
N PRO A 205 -23.70 8.44 12.04
CA PRO A 205 -24.36 9.70 12.43
C PRO A 205 -24.80 9.77 13.91
N ARG A 206 -24.69 8.68 14.66
CA ARG A 206 -25.16 8.58 16.06
C ARG A 206 -24.03 8.69 17.08
N PHE A 207 -22.78 8.68 16.64
CA PHE A 207 -21.64 8.79 17.54
C PHE A 207 -21.48 10.24 18.00
N ASP A 208 -21.40 10.45 19.31
CA ASP A 208 -20.90 11.69 19.86
C ASP A 208 -19.37 11.70 19.74
N TRP A 209 -18.85 12.59 18.92
CA TRP A 209 -17.42 12.66 18.64
C TRP A 209 -16.59 12.96 19.89
N LEU A 210 -17.13 13.81 20.81
CA LEU A 210 -16.39 14.22 22.01
C LEU A 210 -16.35 13.10 23.05
N GLU A 211 -17.50 12.42 23.26
CA GLU A 211 -17.58 11.23 24.12
C GLU A 211 -16.59 10.16 23.64
N LYS A 212 -16.63 9.84 22.36
CA LYS A 212 -15.75 8.82 21.76
C LYS A 212 -14.28 9.24 21.77
N ALA A 213 -13.97 10.49 21.51
CA ALA A 213 -12.58 10.99 21.60
C ALA A 213 -12.02 10.88 23.01
N ARG A 214 -12.84 11.10 24.05
CA ARG A 214 -12.47 10.90 25.46
C ARG A 214 -12.32 9.43 25.81
N GLU A 215 -13.23 8.58 25.36
CA GLU A 215 -13.17 7.14 25.57
C GLU A 215 -11.83 6.55 25.08
N TYR A 216 -11.33 7.03 23.95
CA TYR A 216 -10.05 6.58 23.38
C TYR A 216 -8.83 7.42 23.81
N GLY A 217 -8.99 8.42 24.65
CA GLY A 217 -7.88 9.27 25.12
C GLY A 217 -7.24 10.14 24.02
N ILE A 218 -8.02 10.52 22.99
CA ILE A 218 -7.53 11.28 21.81
C ILE A 218 -8.24 12.64 21.64
N GLU A 219 -8.87 13.16 22.70
CA GLU A 219 -9.66 14.40 22.63
C GLU A 219 -8.87 15.56 22.03
N THR A 220 -7.64 15.79 22.51
CA THR A 220 -6.78 16.88 22.04
C THR A 220 -6.48 16.75 20.53
N ARG A 221 -6.15 15.55 20.08
CA ARG A 221 -5.82 15.28 18.66
C ARG A 221 -7.03 15.52 17.76
N VAL A 222 -8.22 15.04 18.17
CA VAL A 222 -9.46 15.24 17.42
C VAL A 222 -9.88 16.71 17.41
N LYS A 223 -9.73 17.44 18.52
CA LYS A 223 -9.97 18.90 18.55
C LYS A 223 -9.04 19.65 17.62
N LEU A 224 -7.76 19.28 17.56
CA LEU A 224 -6.81 19.88 16.62
C LEU A 224 -7.25 19.63 15.17
N GLU A 225 -7.58 18.39 14.80
CA GLU A 225 -8.08 18.04 13.48
C GLU A 225 -9.33 18.86 13.11
N ARG A 226 -10.27 19.02 14.05
CA ARG A 226 -11.49 19.83 13.85
C ARG A 226 -11.17 21.32 13.63
N ASN A 227 -10.24 21.89 14.39
CA ASN A 227 -9.82 23.28 14.24
C ASN A 227 -9.14 23.53 12.88
N ILE A 228 -8.28 22.60 12.45
CA ILE A 228 -7.66 22.63 11.12
C ILE A 228 -8.74 22.64 10.03
N VAL A 229 -9.65 21.67 10.09
CA VAL A 229 -10.73 21.54 9.10
C VAL A 229 -11.61 22.80 9.08
N LYS A 230 -11.95 23.35 10.24
CA LYS A 230 -12.77 24.56 10.36
C LYS A 230 -12.14 25.76 9.68
N LYS A 231 -10.83 25.91 9.74
CA LYS A 231 -10.08 27.10 9.29
C LYS A 231 -9.54 26.97 7.85
N ALA A 232 -9.34 25.77 7.33
CA ALA A 232 -8.83 25.58 5.99
C ALA A 232 -9.71 26.27 4.93
N HIS A 233 -9.09 27.00 3.97
CA HIS A 233 -9.82 27.63 2.87
C HIS A 233 -10.54 26.59 2.02
N VAL A 234 -9.87 25.47 1.71
CA VAL A 234 -10.48 24.30 1.09
C VAL A 234 -10.18 23.06 1.90
N PHE A 235 -11.21 22.26 2.10
CA PHE A 235 -11.12 20.96 2.75
C PHE A 235 -11.43 19.85 1.74
N ALA A 236 -10.53 18.88 1.62
CA ALA A 236 -10.64 17.75 0.70
C ALA A 236 -10.47 16.40 1.40
N THR A 237 -10.93 15.34 0.75
CA THR A 237 -10.69 13.95 1.15
C THR A 237 -10.57 13.05 -0.07
N ASP A 238 -10.18 11.79 0.13
CA ASP A 238 -9.89 10.83 -0.94
C ASP A 238 -11.06 9.90 -1.30
N SER A 239 -12.10 9.82 -0.48
CA SER A 239 -13.23 8.92 -0.75
C SER A 239 -14.56 9.41 -0.18
N GLY A 240 -15.67 8.90 -0.73
CA GLY A 240 -17.01 9.18 -0.23
C GLY A 240 -17.26 8.60 1.16
N ASN A 241 -16.60 7.49 1.53
CA ASN A 241 -16.66 6.93 2.89
C ASN A 241 -16.03 7.88 3.89
N THR A 242 -14.81 8.37 3.61
CA THR A 242 -14.13 9.36 4.45
C THR A 242 -14.91 10.69 4.49
N ALA A 243 -15.55 11.10 3.40
CA ALA A 243 -16.39 12.30 3.40
C ALA A 243 -17.54 12.22 4.41
N LYS A 244 -18.20 11.06 4.54
CA LYS A 244 -19.25 10.84 5.55
C LYS A 244 -18.71 10.90 6.99
N GLU A 245 -17.51 10.38 7.22
CA GLU A 245 -16.82 10.50 8.52
C GLU A 245 -16.50 11.96 8.84
N CYS A 246 -16.03 12.71 7.86
CA CYS A 246 -15.75 14.14 8.02
C CYS A 246 -17.01 14.92 8.44
N GLU A 247 -18.15 14.68 7.81
CA GLU A 247 -19.41 15.30 8.22
C GLU A 247 -19.77 14.93 9.67
N ALA A 248 -19.66 13.65 10.04
CA ALA A 248 -20.04 13.17 11.37
C ALA A 248 -19.08 13.63 12.48
N PHE A 249 -17.79 13.57 12.26
CA PHE A 249 -16.80 13.80 13.31
C PHE A 249 -16.16 15.18 13.28
N LEU A 250 -15.96 15.76 12.09
CA LEU A 250 -15.29 17.05 11.93
C LEU A 250 -16.28 18.20 11.75
N ASN A 251 -17.58 17.90 11.62
CA ASN A 251 -18.65 18.87 11.43
C ASN A 251 -18.45 19.80 10.20
N ARG A 252 -17.80 19.28 9.17
CA ARG A 252 -17.66 19.96 7.88
C ARG A 252 -17.65 18.91 6.77
N LYS A 253 -18.48 19.18 5.75
CA LYS A 253 -18.45 18.40 4.52
C LYS A 253 -17.22 18.81 3.71
N PRO A 254 -16.44 17.87 3.15
CA PRO A 254 -15.37 18.22 2.23
C PRO A 254 -15.88 18.99 1.02
N ASP A 255 -15.13 20.01 0.61
CA ASP A 255 -15.41 20.81 -0.59
C ASP A 255 -15.15 20.00 -1.87
N SER A 256 -14.22 19.04 -1.81
CA SER A 256 -13.86 18.20 -2.94
C SER A 256 -13.47 16.79 -2.46
N ILE A 257 -13.79 15.79 -3.28
CA ILE A 257 -13.26 14.42 -3.16
C ILE A 257 -12.23 14.26 -4.28
N ILE A 258 -10.96 14.10 -3.90
CA ILE A 258 -9.84 13.94 -4.82
C ILE A 258 -9.25 12.55 -4.60
N TYR A 259 -9.58 11.63 -5.49
CA TYR A 259 -9.14 10.25 -5.39
C TYR A 259 -7.62 10.12 -5.40
N ASN A 260 -7.13 9.07 -4.74
CA ASN A 260 -5.72 8.74 -4.82
C ASN A 260 -5.40 8.15 -6.20
N GLY A 261 -4.40 8.74 -6.85
CA GLY A 261 -4.03 8.38 -8.20
C GLY A 261 -2.85 7.41 -8.26
N ILE A 262 -2.52 7.08 -9.49
CA ILE A 262 -1.38 6.25 -9.85
C ILE A 262 -0.66 6.82 -11.07
N ASN A 263 0.60 6.44 -11.23
CA ASN A 263 1.32 6.69 -12.47
C ASN A 263 0.93 5.64 -13.51
N LYS A 264 0.53 6.11 -14.69
CA LYS A 264 0.24 5.24 -15.83
C LYS A 264 1.56 4.68 -16.35
N GLN A 265 1.78 3.38 -16.18
CA GLN A 265 2.81 2.68 -16.92
C GLN A 265 2.17 2.15 -18.22
N PRO A 266 2.61 2.60 -19.39
CA PRO A 266 2.10 2.08 -20.65
C PRO A 266 2.70 0.70 -20.90
N VAL A 267 2.02 -0.35 -20.41
CA VAL A 267 2.40 -1.73 -20.68
C VAL A 267 1.47 -2.28 -21.76
N GLN A 268 2.02 -2.84 -22.82
CA GLN A 268 1.21 -3.44 -23.87
C GLN A 268 0.67 -4.80 -23.42
N ARG A 269 -0.47 -5.22 -23.96
CA ARG A 269 -1.16 -6.45 -23.52
C ARG A 269 -0.30 -7.71 -23.64
N TYR A 270 0.52 -7.83 -24.69
CA TYR A 270 1.41 -8.98 -24.86
C TYR A 270 2.55 -8.98 -23.83
N GLU A 271 3.08 -7.82 -23.47
CA GLU A 271 4.10 -7.67 -22.43
C GLU A 271 3.57 -8.06 -21.05
N LEU A 272 2.31 -7.73 -20.76
CA LEU A 272 1.65 -8.17 -19.52
C LEU A 272 1.54 -9.68 -19.42
N PHE A 273 1.23 -10.35 -20.55
CA PHE A 273 1.16 -11.80 -20.58
C PHE A 273 2.53 -12.46 -20.39
N GLU A 274 3.56 -11.95 -21.06
CA GLU A 274 4.94 -12.44 -20.86
C GLU A 274 5.42 -12.21 -19.41
N LEU A 275 5.16 -11.03 -18.85
CA LEU A 275 5.48 -10.73 -17.45
C LEU A 275 4.72 -11.65 -16.48
N TYR A 276 3.44 -11.91 -16.75
CA TYR A 276 2.69 -12.88 -15.97
C TYR A 276 3.35 -14.26 -16.00
N GLN A 277 3.68 -14.79 -17.17
CA GLN A 277 4.29 -16.11 -17.27
C GLN A 277 5.66 -16.18 -16.57
N GLN A 278 6.53 -15.20 -16.81
CA GLN A 278 7.84 -15.14 -16.17
C GLN A 278 7.73 -15.09 -14.65
N ASN A 279 6.82 -14.29 -14.12
CA ASN A 279 6.63 -14.16 -12.68
C ASN A 279 5.94 -15.40 -12.09
N ARG A 280 4.97 -15.97 -12.82
CA ARG A 280 4.35 -17.24 -12.44
C ARG A 280 5.38 -18.38 -12.34
N ASP A 281 6.30 -18.48 -13.28
CA ASP A 281 7.36 -19.49 -13.25
C ASP A 281 8.24 -19.40 -11.98
N LYS A 282 8.50 -18.18 -11.51
CA LYS A 282 9.22 -17.97 -10.24
C LYS A 282 8.40 -18.45 -9.04
N ILE A 283 7.08 -18.14 -9.02
CA ILE A 283 6.15 -18.62 -7.98
C ILE A 283 6.05 -20.15 -8.04
N ASP A 284 5.89 -20.72 -9.23
CA ASP A 284 5.86 -22.17 -9.46
C ASP A 284 7.12 -22.85 -8.92
N ALA A 285 8.29 -22.26 -9.16
CA ALA A 285 9.55 -22.80 -8.66
C ALA A 285 9.59 -22.84 -7.12
N PHE A 286 9.12 -21.76 -6.47
CA PHE A 286 9.01 -21.72 -5.02
C PHE A 286 8.02 -22.77 -4.47
N ILE A 287 6.83 -22.87 -5.08
CA ILE A 287 5.79 -23.84 -4.68
C ILE A 287 6.26 -25.27 -4.92
N LYS A 288 6.90 -25.55 -6.03
CA LYS A 288 7.53 -26.88 -6.29
C LYS A 288 8.58 -27.19 -5.23
N ALA A 289 9.43 -26.25 -4.88
CA ALA A 289 10.44 -26.45 -3.84
C ALA A 289 9.82 -26.77 -2.48
N LEU A 290 8.73 -26.07 -2.10
CA LEU A 290 8.09 -26.22 -0.80
C LEU A 290 7.26 -27.51 -0.67
N PHE A 291 6.54 -27.91 -1.73
CA PHE A 291 5.54 -28.99 -1.67
C PHE A 291 6.01 -30.33 -2.24
N LEU A 292 6.80 -30.38 -3.33
CA LEU A 292 7.22 -31.61 -3.97
C LEU A 292 8.07 -32.56 -3.07
N PRO A 293 8.81 -32.07 -2.06
CA PRO A 293 9.45 -32.98 -1.12
C PRO A 293 8.46 -33.87 -0.37
N SER A 294 7.26 -33.38 -0.09
CA SER A 294 6.23 -34.07 0.69
C SER A 294 5.25 -34.85 -0.19
N TYR A 295 4.71 -34.22 -1.22
CA TYR A 295 3.76 -34.82 -2.17
C TYR A 295 3.75 -34.05 -3.51
N HIS A 296 3.15 -34.64 -4.51
CA HIS A 296 3.08 -34.05 -5.85
C HIS A 296 2.03 -32.93 -5.91
N ILE A 297 2.42 -31.75 -6.41
CA ILE A 297 1.54 -30.63 -6.73
C ILE A 297 1.62 -30.31 -8.23
N LYS A 298 0.45 -30.21 -8.89
CA LYS A 298 0.33 -29.90 -10.32
C LYS A 298 0.19 -28.40 -10.49
N THR A 299 1.30 -27.71 -10.75
CA THR A 299 1.28 -26.23 -10.86
C THR A 299 0.44 -25.74 -12.04
N GLU A 300 0.28 -26.53 -13.09
CA GLU A 300 -0.61 -26.26 -14.23
C GLU A 300 -2.10 -26.25 -13.86
N LYS A 301 -2.46 -26.87 -12.71
CA LYS A 301 -3.82 -26.88 -12.14
C LYS A 301 -3.88 -26.15 -10.80
N THR A 302 -2.96 -25.23 -10.57
CA THR A 302 -2.87 -24.46 -9.32
C THR A 302 -3.18 -23.00 -9.58
N LEU A 303 -4.06 -22.42 -8.76
CA LEU A 303 -4.34 -21.01 -8.70
C LEU A 303 -3.57 -20.38 -7.54
N TYR A 304 -2.97 -19.21 -7.78
CA TYR A 304 -2.29 -18.42 -6.78
C TYR A 304 -3.15 -17.23 -6.37
N PHE A 305 -3.75 -17.35 -5.19
CA PHE A 305 -4.48 -16.28 -4.53
C PHE A 305 -3.57 -15.60 -3.52
N PHE A 306 -3.77 -14.32 -3.28
CA PHE A 306 -3.01 -13.64 -2.25
C PHE A 306 -3.84 -12.57 -1.53
N THR A 307 -3.43 -12.29 -0.30
CA THR A 307 -3.84 -11.13 0.48
C THR A 307 -2.61 -10.51 1.12
N SER A 308 -2.57 -9.19 1.22
CA SER A 308 -1.43 -8.48 1.79
C SER A 308 -1.86 -7.20 2.50
N GLY A 309 -1.07 -6.80 3.48
CA GLY A 309 -1.32 -5.57 4.24
C GLY A 309 -0.62 -5.57 5.59
N ARG A 310 -0.80 -4.48 6.35
CA ARG A 310 -0.40 -4.43 7.76
C ARG A 310 -1.16 -5.49 8.54
N TYR A 311 -0.55 -6.02 9.58
CA TYR A 311 -1.22 -7.00 10.44
C TYR A 311 -2.31 -6.31 11.28
N GLU A 312 -3.45 -6.14 10.67
CA GLU A 312 -4.69 -5.68 11.27
C GLU A 312 -5.75 -6.75 10.97
N TYR A 313 -5.77 -7.83 11.76
CA TYR A 313 -6.43 -9.09 11.45
C TYR A 313 -7.86 -8.93 10.95
N ARG A 314 -8.66 -8.10 11.64
CA ARG A 314 -10.05 -7.83 11.30
C ARG A 314 -10.20 -6.70 10.28
N ASN A 315 -9.42 -5.60 10.44
CA ASN A 315 -9.53 -4.45 9.54
C ASN A 315 -9.16 -4.77 8.09
N LYS A 316 -8.10 -5.56 7.89
CA LYS A 316 -7.67 -5.99 6.56
C LYS A 316 -8.44 -7.19 6.03
N GLY A 317 -9.38 -7.75 6.83
CA GLY A 317 -10.23 -8.85 6.44
C GLY A 317 -9.51 -10.19 6.34
N PHE A 318 -8.41 -10.39 7.08
CA PHE A 318 -7.75 -11.70 7.15
C PHE A 318 -8.68 -12.76 7.76
N ASP A 319 -9.51 -12.37 8.75
CA ASP A 319 -10.55 -13.21 9.36
C ASP A 319 -11.54 -13.73 8.31
N ILE A 320 -12.13 -12.83 7.53
CA ILE A 320 -13.10 -13.16 6.46
C ILE A 320 -12.44 -14.00 5.37
N THR A 321 -11.22 -13.64 4.97
CA THR A 321 -10.47 -14.37 3.95
C THR A 321 -10.19 -15.80 4.38
N LEU A 322 -9.70 -16.00 5.60
CA LEU A 322 -9.36 -17.32 6.11
C LEU A 322 -10.59 -18.21 6.26
N GLU A 323 -11.69 -17.67 6.77
CA GLU A 323 -12.95 -18.41 6.89
C GLU A 323 -13.51 -18.80 5.53
N ALA A 324 -13.54 -17.88 4.55
CA ALA A 324 -13.99 -18.17 3.20
C ALA A 324 -13.12 -19.23 2.50
N ILE A 325 -11.80 -19.16 2.70
CA ILE A 325 -10.83 -20.14 2.17
C ILE A 325 -11.00 -21.52 2.81
N ALA A 326 -11.31 -21.60 4.11
CA ALA A 326 -11.60 -22.87 4.78
C ALA A 326 -12.86 -23.51 4.21
N ARG A 327 -13.95 -22.73 4.03
CA ARG A 327 -15.18 -23.20 3.39
C ARG A 327 -14.95 -23.62 1.94
N LEU A 328 -14.16 -22.85 1.20
CA LEU A 328 -13.77 -23.21 -0.18
C LEU A 328 -13.00 -24.52 -0.23
N ASN A 329 -12.07 -24.77 0.70
CA ASN A 329 -11.35 -26.04 0.78
C ASN A 329 -12.31 -27.22 0.94
N GLU A 330 -13.29 -27.12 1.83
CA GLU A 330 -14.31 -28.16 2.00
C GLU A 330 -15.16 -28.37 0.74
N LEU A 331 -15.59 -27.28 0.09
CA LEU A 331 -16.37 -27.36 -1.14
C LEU A 331 -15.59 -28.07 -2.25
N LEU A 332 -14.34 -27.70 -2.49
CA LEU A 332 -13.48 -28.31 -3.51
C LEU A 332 -13.19 -29.80 -3.22
N ILE A 333 -13.03 -30.17 -1.94
CA ILE A 333 -12.88 -31.58 -1.54
C ILE A 333 -14.16 -32.36 -1.83
N ARG A 334 -15.32 -31.85 -1.42
CA ARG A 334 -16.65 -32.50 -1.65
C ARG A 334 -16.94 -32.69 -3.14
N GLN A 335 -16.59 -31.69 -3.97
CA GLN A 335 -16.76 -31.73 -5.42
C GLN A 335 -15.69 -32.57 -6.13
N LYS A 336 -14.70 -33.12 -5.42
CA LYS A 336 -13.54 -33.82 -5.97
C LYS A 336 -12.83 -33.00 -7.05
N SER A 337 -12.76 -31.68 -6.86
CA SER A 337 -12.12 -30.77 -7.80
C SER A 337 -10.64 -31.16 -8.00
N ASP A 338 -10.15 -30.99 -9.22
CA ASP A 338 -8.76 -31.25 -9.58
C ASP A 338 -7.89 -29.97 -9.44
N VAL A 339 -8.50 -28.85 -9.11
CA VAL A 339 -7.82 -27.58 -8.87
C VAL A 339 -7.22 -27.55 -7.47
N THR A 340 -6.01 -27.04 -7.39
CA THR A 340 -5.35 -26.67 -6.15
C THR A 340 -5.29 -25.14 -6.05
N ILE A 341 -5.53 -24.58 -4.88
CA ILE A 341 -5.37 -23.15 -4.60
C ILE A 341 -4.24 -23.00 -3.61
N VAL A 342 -3.32 -22.07 -3.86
CA VAL A 342 -2.33 -21.63 -2.87
C VAL A 342 -2.67 -20.21 -2.48
N LEU A 343 -3.09 -20.01 -1.23
CA LEU A 343 -3.26 -18.68 -0.64
C LEU A 343 -1.94 -18.20 -0.06
N PHE A 344 -1.42 -17.12 -0.60
CA PHE A 344 -0.32 -16.38 0.01
C PHE A 344 -0.87 -15.29 0.94
N ILE A 345 -0.35 -15.23 2.16
CA ILE A 345 -0.64 -14.17 3.12
C ILE A 345 0.67 -13.42 3.36
N ILE A 346 0.70 -12.12 3.00
CA ILE A 346 1.90 -11.29 3.12
C ILE A 346 1.58 -10.18 4.12
N SER A 347 2.10 -10.32 5.34
CA SER A 347 1.83 -9.35 6.40
C SER A 347 2.98 -9.31 7.40
N LYS A 348 3.64 -8.16 7.52
CA LYS A 348 4.81 -8.00 8.36
C LYS A 348 4.51 -8.28 9.83
N ARG A 349 5.28 -9.21 10.40
CA ARG A 349 5.26 -9.56 11.82
C ARG A 349 6.68 -9.74 12.33
N PRO A 350 6.94 -9.55 13.62
CA PRO A 350 8.22 -9.90 14.23
C PRO A 350 8.49 -11.40 14.07
N TYR A 351 9.69 -11.75 13.65
CA TYR A 351 10.15 -13.12 13.51
C TYR A 351 11.61 -13.26 13.93
N HIS A 352 12.01 -14.48 14.27
CA HIS A 352 13.40 -14.78 14.65
C HIS A 352 14.27 -15.09 13.42
N TYR A 353 13.80 -15.99 12.54
CA TYR A 353 14.55 -16.45 11.37
C TYR A 353 13.62 -17.11 10.33
N ILE A 354 14.10 -17.27 9.12
CA ILE A 354 13.47 -18.12 8.10
C ILE A 354 13.61 -19.57 8.54
N LYS A 355 12.52 -20.34 8.56
CA LYS A 355 12.56 -21.75 9.00
C LYS A 355 13.58 -22.55 8.18
N PRO A 356 14.56 -23.24 8.82
CA PRO A 356 15.64 -23.92 8.10
C PRO A 356 15.15 -24.91 7.05
N HIS A 357 14.06 -25.64 7.33
CA HIS A 357 13.50 -26.61 6.38
C HIS A 357 12.91 -25.97 5.12
N VAL A 358 12.51 -24.68 5.14
CA VAL A 358 12.07 -23.93 3.95
C VAL A 358 13.27 -23.58 3.06
N LEU A 359 14.38 -23.12 3.67
CA LEU A 359 15.63 -22.87 2.95
C LEU A 359 16.23 -24.15 2.37
N GLU A 360 16.27 -25.21 3.14
CA GLU A 360 16.75 -26.52 2.70
C GLU A 360 15.90 -27.08 1.55
N ALA A 361 14.57 -26.97 1.63
CA ALA A 361 13.67 -27.44 0.57
C ALA A 361 13.97 -26.69 -0.74
N ARG A 362 14.18 -25.38 -0.67
CA ARG A 362 14.59 -24.56 -1.83
C ARG A 362 15.94 -25.02 -2.38
N GLN A 363 16.95 -25.18 -1.53
CA GLN A 363 18.28 -25.60 -1.98
C GLN A 363 18.24 -26.97 -2.66
N ARG A 364 17.57 -27.96 -2.06
CA ARG A 364 17.43 -29.31 -2.62
C ARG A 364 16.70 -29.31 -3.96
N TYR A 365 15.70 -28.45 -4.11
CA TYR A 365 15.00 -28.29 -5.40
C TYR A 365 15.94 -27.72 -6.48
N LEU A 366 16.74 -26.71 -6.14
CA LEU A 366 17.72 -26.13 -7.05
C LEU A 366 18.81 -27.15 -7.44
N ASP A 367 19.30 -27.93 -6.50
CA ASP A 367 20.29 -28.99 -6.74
C ASP A 367 19.74 -30.05 -7.69
N LEU A 368 18.50 -30.52 -7.42
CA LEU A 368 17.82 -31.49 -8.30
C LEU A 368 17.59 -30.93 -9.70
N LYS A 369 17.16 -29.66 -9.80
CA LYS A 369 16.96 -28.97 -11.09
C LYS A 369 18.27 -28.86 -11.87
N LYS A 370 19.37 -28.53 -11.18
CA LYS A 370 20.71 -28.47 -11.78
C LYS A 370 21.13 -29.82 -12.37
N ILE A 371 21.01 -30.90 -11.59
CA ILE A 371 21.38 -32.25 -12.04
C ILE A 371 20.52 -32.68 -13.24
N CYS A 372 19.22 -32.42 -13.21
CA CYS A 372 18.33 -32.69 -14.34
C CYS A 372 18.71 -31.88 -15.59
N GLY A 373 19.15 -30.63 -15.43
CA GLY A 373 19.67 -29.80 -16.50
C GLY A 373 20.96 -30.40 -17.12
N GLU A 374 21.93 -30.77 -16.28
CA GLU A 374 23.16 -31.43 -16.73
C GLU A 374 22.89 -32.74 -17.51
N ILE A 375 21.95 -33.55 -17.03
CA ILE A 375 21.52 -34.75 -17.75
C ILE A 375 20.94 -34.37 -19.10
N SER A 376 20.04 -33.39 -19.19
CA SER A 376 19.39 -32.95 -20.42
C SER A 376 20.42 -32.44 -21.45
N GLU A 377 21.37 -31.62 -21.02
CA GLU A 377 22.42 -31.05 -21.89
C GLU A 377 23.33 -32.15 -22.48
N ARG A 378 23.69 -33.17 -21.68
CA ARG A 378 24.54 -34.29 -22.16
C ARG A 378 23.78 -35.31 -22.99
N LEU A 379 22.48 -35.47 -22.71
CA LEU A 379 21.64 -36.46 -23.39
C LEU A 379 21.44 -36.11 -24.88
N GLY A 380 21.19 -34.84 -25.23
CA GLY A 380 20.90 -34.39 -26.59
C GLY A 380 21.99 -34.79 -27.60
N PRO A 381 23.26 -34.43 -27.42
CA PRO A 381 24.35 -34.81 -28.31
C PRO A 381 24.54 -36.32 -28.41
N LYS A 382 24.43 -37.08 -27.30
CA LYS A 382 24.56 -38.54 -27.31
C LYS A 382 23.39 -39.23 -28.07
N LEU A 383 22.18 -38.71 -27.88
CA LEU A 383 21.02 -39.19 -28.63
C LEU A 383 21.20 -38.95 -30.12
N TYR A 384 21.63 -37.76 -30.55
CA TYR A 384 21.90 -37.43 -31.95
C TYR A 384 22.96 -38.36 -32.55
N SER A 385 24.10 -38.55 -31.87
CA SER A 385 25.17 -39.45 -32.33
C SER A 385 24.69 -40.90 -32.47
N LYS A 386 23.89 -41.42 -31.54
CA LYS A 386 23.39 -42.81 -31.57
C LYS A 386 22.34 -42.99 -32.68
N VAL A 387 21.45 -42.03 -32.88
CA VAL A 387 20.42 -42.09 -33.95
C VAL A 387 21.06 -42.03 -35.35
N THR A 388 22.10 -41.23 -35.54
CA THR A 388 22.81 -41.15 -36.83
C THR A 388 23.69 -42.36 -37.12
N SER A 389 24.04 -43.15 -36.11
CA SER A 389 24.84 -44.40 -36.28
C SER A 389 24.00 -45.66 -36.45
N ILE A 390 22.70 -45.63 -36.21
CA ILE A 390 21.79 -46.79 -36.29
C ILE A 390 20.76 -46.53 -37.40
N ASN A 391 20.61 -47.46 -38.37
CA ASN A 391 19.47 -47.46 -39.30
C ASN A 391 18.14 -47.71 -38.53
N GLY A 392 17.76 -46.79 -37.63
CA GLY A 392 16.84 -47.07 -36.59
C GLY A 392 15.45 -46.47 -36.77
N GLN A 393 14.46 -47.37 -36.73
CA GLN A 393 13.05 -47.04 -36.62
C GLN A 393 12.57 -46.83 -35.17
N LYS A 394 13.44 -46.98 -34.16
CA LYS A 394 13.08 -46.87 -32.73
C LYS A 394 14.06 -45.98 -31.99
N LEU A 395 13.52 -45.14 -31.06
CA LEU A 395 14.34 -44.38 -30.13
C LEU A 395 15.18 -45.34 -29.28
N PRO A 396 16.50 -45.04 -29.04
CA PRO A 396 17.32 -45.81 -28.14
C PRO A 396 16.82 -45.65 -26.68
N ASN A 397 17.19 -46.64 -25.84
CA ASN A 397 16.90 -46.56 -24.43
C ASN A 397 17.67 -45.37 -23.84
N LEU A 398 16.94 -44.34 -23.39
CA LEU A 398 17.53 -43.08 -22.88
C LEU A 398 18.38 -43.31 -21.61
N ASN A 399 18.06 -44.34 -20.82
CA ASN A 399 18.83 -44.67 -19.63
C ASN A 399 20.27 -45.11 -19.94
N GLU A 400 20.51 -45.70 -21.13
CA GLU A 400 21.85 -46.12 -21.55
C GLU A 400 22.71 -44.94 -22.05
N LEU A 401 22.10 -43.78 -22.28
CA LEU A 401 22.78 -42.59 -22.79
C LEU A 401 23.22 -41.64 -21.65
N VAL A 402 22.77 -41.87 -20.43
CA VAL A 402 23.16 -41.09 -19.26
C VAL A 402 24.37 -41.74 -18.60
N ASP A 403 25.36 -40.92 -18.23
CA ASP A 403 26.57 -41.41 -17.53
C ASP A 403 26.21 -42.00 -16.18
N GLU A 404 26.80 -43.15 -15.79
CA GLU A 404 26.53 -43.81 -14.52
C GLU A 404 26.77 -42.90 -13.30
N GLU A 405 27.79 -42.05 -13.34
CA GLU A 405 28.08 -41.07 -12.32
C GLU A 405 26.92 -40.07 -12.13
N LEU A 406 26.35 -39.54 -13.23
CA LEU A 406 25.20 -38.66 -13.17
C LEU A 406 23.94 -39.37 -12.68
N VAL A 407 23.73 -40.64 -13.06
CA VAL A 407 22.64 -41.47 -12.54
C VAL A 407 22.77 -41.68 -11.04
N HIS A 408 23.99 -41.90 -10.56
CA HIS A 408 24.24 -42.05 -9.11
C HIS A 408 23.95 -40.72 -8.36
N THR A 409 24.49 -39.63 -8.85
CA THR A 409 24.26 -38.29 -8.28
C THR A 409 22.76 -37.92 -8.27
N TRP A 410 22.05 -38.18 -9.38
CA TRP A 410 20.63 -37.98 -9.47
C TRP A 410 19.85 -38.84 -8.46
N LYS A 411 20.18 -40.13 -8.28
CA LYS A 411 19.53 -40.99 -7.28
C LYS A 411 19.71 -40.45 -5.86
N GLN A 412 20.91 -40.00 -5.52
CA GLN A 412 21.18 -39.39 -4.21
C GLN A 412 20.38 -38.07 -4.03
N ALA A 413 20.34 -37.23 -5.04
CA ALA A 413 19.58 -35.98 -4.98
C ALA A 413 18.08 -36.25 -4.81
N VAL A 414 17.50 -37.23 -5.50
CA VAL A 414 16.08 -37.62 -5.35
C VAL A 414 15.80 -38.18 -3.96
N LEU A 415 16.68 -39.02 -3.40
CA LEU A 415 16.52 -39.54 -2.05
C LEU A 415 16.58 -38.44 -1.00
N ASN A 416 17.49 -37.48 -1.16
CA ASN A 416 17.62 -36.32 -0.28
C ASN A 416 16.47 -35.33 -0.43
N PHE A 417 15.84 -35.29 -1.60
CA PHE A 417 14.73 -34.37 -1.89
C PHE A 417 13.44 -34.78 -1.17
N LYS A 418 13.14 -36.07 -1.10
CA LYS A 418 11.89 -36.59 -0.50
C LYS A 418 11.90 -36.47 1.02
N LYS A 419 10.80 -35.96 1.58
CA LYS A 419 10.56 -35.82 3.03
C LYS A 419 9.16 -36.32 3.38
N LYS A 420 8.99 -36.80 4.64
CA LYS A 420 7.68 -37.18 5.19
C LYS A 420 6.97 -36.02 5.93
N ALA A 421 7.67 -34.89 6.16
CA ALA A 421 7.10 -33.76 6.87
C ALA A 421 6.15 -32.95 5.97
N LEU A 422 5.08 -32.40 6.55
CA LEU A 422 4.18 -31.50 5.83
C LEU A 422 4.88 -30.17 5.47
N PRO A 423 4.51 -29.55 4.35
CA PRO A 423 4.99 -28.23 3.98
C PRO A 423 4.58 -27.19 5.02
N ALA A 424 5.48 -26.30 5.37
CA ALA A 424 5.21 -25.26 6.36
C ALA A 424 4.12 -24.30 5.91
N VAL A 425 3.18 -23.99 6.79
CA VAL A 425 2.20 -22.90 6.58
C VAL A 425 2.90 -21.54 6.66
N THR A 426 3.80 -21.35 7.65
CA THR A 426 4.55 -20.10 7.82
C THR A 426 5.99 -20.27 7.40
N THR A 427 6.49 -19.37 6.55
CA THR A 427 7.87 -19.40 6.04
C THR A 427 8.94 -19.08 7.08
N HIS A 428 8.57 -18.33 8.12
CA HIS A 428 9.46 -17.88 9.18
C HIS A 428 9.02 -18.41 10.55
N GLN A 429 9.92 -18.41 11.50
CA GLN A 429 9.61 -18.64 12.91
C GLN A 429 9.20 -17.32 13.53
N LEU A 430 7.90 -17.15 13.76
CA LEU A 430 7.35 -15.96 14.44
C LEU A 430 7.86 -15.90 15.88
N THR A 431 8.01 -14.68 16.42
CA THR A 431 8.34 -14.46 17.85
C THR A 431 7.19 -14.92 18.75
N GLU A 432 5.95 -14.75 18.29
CA GLU A 432 4.73 -15.14 18.98
C GLU A 432 3.74 -15.72 17.96
N GLU A 433 2.92 -16.66 18.39
CA GLU A 433 1.80 -17.14 17.58
C GLU A 433 0.79 -16.01 17.38
N ASP A 434 0.25 -15.94 16.17
CA ASP A 434 -0.75 -14.96 15.79
C ASP A 434 -2.08 -15.60 15.38
N GLN A 435 -3.10 -14.78 15.21
CA GLN A 435 -4.45 -15.23 14.87
C GLN A 435 -4.51 -15.96 13.52
N ILE A 436 -3.63 -15.64 12.56
CA ILE A 436 -3.56 -16.31 11.25
C ILE A 436 -3.10 -17.76 11.45
N THR A 437 -2.01 -17.96 12.17
CA THR A 437 -1.45 -19.31 12.42
C THR A 437 -2.39 -20.15 13.27
N GLN A 438 -2.99 -19.56 14.30
CA GLN A 438 -3.99 -20.24 15.15
C GLN A 438 -5.21 -20.67 14.34
N PHE A 439 -5.76 -19.78 13.50
CA PHE A 439 -6.90 -20.11 12.65
C PHE A 439 -6.55 -21.26 11.68
N CYS A 440 -5.40 -21.22 11.02
CA CYS A 440 -4.99 -22.29 10.11
C CYS A 440 -4.90 -23.65 10.81
N GLN A 441 -4.44 -23.69 12.06
CA GLN A 441 -4.41 -24.94 12.86
C GLN A 441 -5.81 -25.44 13.18
N ILE A 442 -6.70 -24.56 13.66
CA ILE A 442 -8.07 -24.91 14.05
C ILE A 442 -8.89 -25.37 12.83
N ALA A 443 -8.77 -24.66 11.71
CA ALA A 443 -9.50 -24.93 10.46
C ALA A 443 -8.89 -26.10 9.64
N GLY A 444 -7.81 -26.72 10.10
CA GLY A 444 -7.15 -27.81 9.38
C GLY A 444 -6.50 -27.41 8.05
N LEU A 445 -6.15 -26.12 7.88
CA LEU A 445 -5.41 -25.58 6.75
C LEU A 445 -3.89 -25.79 6.95
N ASP A 446 -3.50 -27.03 7.12
CA ASP A 446 -2.16 -27.49 7.53
C ASP A 446 -1.33 -28.05 6.37
N ASN A 447 -1.69 -27.72 5.15
CA ASN A 447 -1.00 -28.14 3.93
C ASN A 447 -0.92 -29.66 3.71
N LYS A 448 -1.88 -30.45 4.26
CA LYS A 448 -2.00 -31.88 3.94
C LYS A 448 -2.28 -32.10 2.46
N GLU A 449 -1.88 -33.24 1.91
CA GLU A 449 -2.07 -33.59 0.51
C GLU A 449 -3.55 -33.52 0.09
N LEU A 450 -4.47 -33.98 0.96
CA LEU A 450 -5.92 -33.99 0.70
C LEU A 450 -6.55 -32.60 0.64
N ASN A 451 -5.94 -31.59 1.25
CA ASN A 451 -6.44 -30.23 1.17
C ASN A 451 -6.35 -29.70 -0.25
N ARG A 452 -7.41 -29.09 -0.78
CA ARG A 452 -7.41 -28.42 -2.07
C ARG A 452 -6.89 -26.98 -1.96
N VAL A 453 -6.94 -26.41 -0.77
CA VAL A 453 -6.33 -25.11 -0.46
C VAL A 453 -5.07 -25.32 0.36
N LYS A 454 -3.99 -24.69 -0.06
CA LYS A 454 -2.71 -24.61 0.62
C LYS A 454 -2.48 -23.19 1.11
N VAL A 455 -1.82 -23.02 2.24
CA VAL A 455 -1.52 -21.69 2.78
C VAL A 455 -0.02 -21.48 2.88
N VAL A 456 0.43 -20.32 2.42
CA VAL A 456 1.81 -19.86 2.57
C VAL A 456 1.78 -18.47 3.22
N TYR A 457 2.08 -18.43 4.50
CA TYR A 457 2.17 -17.18 5.24
C TYR A 457 3.62 -16.67 5.28
N HIS A 458 3.83 -15.49 4.69
CA HIS A 458 5.11 -14.79 4.63
C HIS A 458 5.06 -13.53 5.50
N PRO A 459 5.74 -13.50 6.66
CA PRO A 459 5.63 -12.41 7.63
C PRO A 459 6.65 -11.29 7.41
N ASP A 460 7.03 -11.00 6.17
CA ASP A 460 7.97 -9.94 5.83
C ASP A 460 7.60 -9.27 4.51
N PHE A 461 8.29 -8.19 4.17
CA PHE A 461 8.18 -7.55 2.87
C PHE A 461 8.83 -8.40 1.77
N MET A 462 8.28 -8.32 0.57
CA MET A 462 8.86 -8.96 -0.60
C MET A 462 9.82 -7.99 -1.29
N GLU A 463 11.09 -8.05 -0.91
CA GLU A 463 12.18 -7.32 -1.53
C GLU A 463 13.04 -8.27 -2.36
N ARG A 464 13.39 -7.93 -3.59
CA ARG A 464 14.15 -8.82 -4.51
C ARG A 464 15.43 -9.39 -3.89
N ALA A 465 16.17 -8.57 -3.15
CA ALA A 465 17.46 -8.97 -2.54
C ALA A 465 17.32 -9.93 -1.36
N LYS A 466 16.21 -9.89 -0.63
CA LYS A 466 15.98 -10.68 0.60
C LYS A 466 14.88 -11.73 0.44
N SER A 467 14.14 -11.69 -0.66
CA SER A 467 12.96 -12.52 -0.85
C SER A 467 13.29 -13.99 -1.07
N LEU A 468 12.60 -14.86 -0.35
CA LEU A 468 12.56 -16.30 -0.63
C LEU A 468 12.08 -16.63 -2.04
N PHE A 469 11.32 -15.72 -2.64
CA PHE A 469 10.69 -15.86 -3.95
C PHE A 469 11.59 -15.36 -5.10
N SER A 470 12.72 -14.68 -4.82
CA SER A 470 13.61 -14.05 -5.81
C SER A 470 12.90 -13.03 -6.70
N MET A 471 11.91 -12.34 -6.14
CA MET A 471 11.10 -11.31 -6.79
C MET A 471 10.66 -10.25 -5.78
N ASP A 472 10.34 -9.08 -6.27
CA ASP A 472 9.70 -8.03 -5.49
C ASP A 472 8.16 -8.18 -5.48
N TYR A 473 7.50 -7.33 -4.70
CA TYR A 473 6.05 -7.38 -4.55
C TYR A 473 5.29 -7.12 -5.86
N GLN A 474 5.77 -6.19 -6.69
CA GLN A 474 5.14 -5.86 -7.98
C GLN A 474 5.26 -7.01 -8.99
N GLU A 475 6.40 -7.71 -9.01
CA GLU A 475 6.57 -8.93 -9.79
C GLU A 475 5.65 -10.05 -9.29
N PHE A 476 5.53 -10.19 -7.96
CA PHE A 476 4.70 -11.21 -7.33
C PHE A 476 3.22 -11.07 -7.68
N ILE A 477 2.64 -9.88 -7.52
CA ILE A 477 1.22 -9.66 -7.83
C ILE A 477 0.91 -9.94 -9.30
N LYS A 478 1.81 -9.59 -10.23
CA LYS A 478 1.67 -9.90 -11.65
C LYS A 478 1.70 -11.39 -11.98
N GLY A 479 2.30 -12.22 -11.14
CA GLY A 479 2.33 -13.69 -11.30
C GLY A 479 1.18 -14.43 -10.61
N CYS A 480 0.35 -13.73 -9.83
CA CYS A 480 -0.81 -14.28 -9.13
C CYS A 480 -2.07 -14.25 -10.01
N ASN A 481 -3.09 -15.04 -9.61
CA ASN A 481 -4.37 -15.13 -10.30
C ASN A 481 -5.44 -14.24 -9.69
N LEU A 482 -5.36 -13.94 -8.37
CA LEU A 482 -6.38 -13.18 -7.67
C LEU A 482 -5.84 -12.55 -6.39
N GLY A 483 -6.05 -11.23 -6.23
CA GLY A 483 -5.86 -10.53 -4.96
C GLY A 483 -7.16 -10.44 -4.16
N ILE A 484 -7.10 -10.66 -2.84
CA ILE A 484 -8.27 -10.74 -1.95
C ILE A 484 -8.10 -9.73 -0.82
N PHE A 485 -8.88 -8.65 -0.82
CA PHE A 485 -8.78 -7.53 0.13
C PHE A 485 -10.13 -7.14 0.70
N PRO A 486 -10.78 -8.01 1.51
CA PRO A 486 -12.11 -7.77 2.07
C PRO A 486 -12.07 -6.90 3.32
N SER A 487 -11.40 -5.76 3.27
CA SER A 487 -11.20 -4.88 4.42
C SER A 487 -12.51 -4.46 5.06
N LEU A 488 -12.55 -4.43 6.40
CA LEU A 488 -13.66 -3.89 7.18
C LEU A 488 -13.63 -2.35 7.17
N TYR A 489 -12.44 -1.79 7.20
CA TYR A 489 -12.20 -0.37 7.12
C TYR A 489 -10.91 -0.09 6.35
N GLU A 490 -11.04 0.60 5.24
CA GLU A 490 -9.92 1.02 4.39
C GLU A 490 -10.27 2.37 3.76
N PRO A 491 -9.74 3.49 4.22
CA PRO A 491 -10.10 4.81 3.70
C PRO A 491 -9.98 4.92 2.18
N TRP A 492 -8.89 4.40 1.60
CA TRP A 492 -8.73 4.29 0.15
C TRP A 492 -8.59 2.84 -0.31
N GLY A 493 -7.43 2.22 -0.11
CA GLY A 493 -7.12 0.86 -0.56
C GLY A 493 -6.12 0.84 -1.71
N TYR A 494 -4.86 1.21 -1.42
CA TYR A 494 -3.79 1.15 -2.42
C TYR A 494 -3.54 -0.27 -2.93
N THR A 495 -3.51 -1.24 -2.03
CA THR A 495 -3.19 -2.63 -2.39
C THR A 495 -4.14 -3.24 -3.42
N PRO A 496 -5.49 -3.15 -3.26
CA PRO A 496 -6.40 -3.61 -4.31
C PRO A 496 -6.29 -2.78 -5.60
N MET A 497 -6.07 -1.47 -5.51
CA MET A 497 -5.86 -0.61 -6.67
C MET A 497 -4.60 -1.01 -7.44
N GLU A 498 -3.46 -1.16 -6.78
CA GLU A 498 -2.19 -1.60 -7.38
C GLU A 498 -2.31 -2.98 -8.02
N THR A 499 -3.08 -3.89 -7.39
CA THR A 499 -3.35 -5.24 -7.92
C THR A 499 -4.14 -5.16 -9.23
N ALA A 500 -5.23 -4.39 -9.26
CA ALA A 500 -6.00 -4.16 -10.48
C ALA A 500 -5.13 -3.55 -11.59
N MET A 501 -4.28 -2.58 -11.23
CA MET A 501 -3.38 -1.89 -12.16
C MET A 501 -2.26 -2.78 -12.70
N ALA A 502 -1.86 -3.80 -11.94
CA ALA A 502 -0.93 -4.82 -12.40
C ALA A 502 -1.57 -5.80 -13.42
N GLY A 503 -2.87 -5.68 -13.68
CA GLY A 503 -3.63 -6.58 -14.54
C GLY A 503 -4.05 -7.88 -13.84
N THR A 504 -4.00 -7.93 -12.52
CA THR A 504 -4.39 -9.09 -11.73
C THR A 504 -5.80 -8.88 -11.20
N PRO A 505 -6.71 -9.86 -11.38
CA PRO A 505 -8.04 -9.84 -10.81
C PRO A 505 -8.04 -9.53 -9.32
N VAL A 506 -9.04 -8.78 -8.86
CA VAL A 506 -9.05 -8.30 -7.48
C VAL A 506 -10.45 -8.38 -6.85
N ILE A 507 -10.51 -8.77 -5.59
CA ILE A 507 -11.69 -8.64 -4.73
C ILE A 507 -11.38 -7.54 -3.70
N SER A 508 -12.20 -6.50 -3.67
CA SER A 508 -12.19 -5.44 -2.66
C SER A 508 -13.48 -5.45 -1.85
N SER A 509 -13.68 -4.50 -0.95
CA SER A 509 -14.93 -4.32 -0.21
C SER A 509 -15.52 -2.93 -0.44
N ASP A 510 -16.83 -2.79 -0.29
CA ASP A 510 -17.55 -1.52 -0.31
C ASP A 510 -17.17 -0.58 0.87
N SER A 511 -16.49 -1.13 1.88
CA SER A 511 -15.91 -0.40 3.01
C SER A 511 -14.58 0.28 2.67
N SER A 512 -13.98 -0.04 1.53
CA SER A 512 -12.79 0.66 1.02
C SER A 512 -13.19 1.79 0.07
N GLY A 513 -12.40 2.86 0.04
CA GLY A 513 -12.62 3.98 -0.90
C GLY A 513 -12.52 3.51 -2.35
N PHE A 514 -11.56 2.62 -2.66
CA PHE A 514 -11.42 2.02 -3.99
C PHE A 514 -12.63 1.15 -4.37
N GLY A 515 -13.10 0.28 -3.49
CA GLY A 515 -14.29 -0.53 -3.74
C GLY A 515 -15.55 0.31 -3.88
N GLN A 516 -15.69 1.39 -3.09
CA GLN A 516 -16.77 2.35 -3.26
C GLN A 516 -16.72 3.04 -4.63
N LEU A 517 -15.53 3.48 -5.06
CA LEU A 517 -15.34 4.08 -6.38
C LEU A 517 -15.81 3.12 -7.50
N LEU A 518 -15.44 1.85 -7.42
CA LEU A 518 -15.85 0.84 -8.40
C LEU A 518 -17.37 0.75 -8.48
N THR A 519 -18.05 0.57 -7.34
CA THR A 519 -19.51 0.39 -7.31
C THR A 519 -20.28 1.65 -7.73
N GLU A 520 -19.78 2.84 -7.41
CA GLU A 520 -20.46 4.09 -7.72
C GLU A 520 -20.21 4.60 -9.15
N THR A 521 -19.07 4.27 -9.75
CA THR A 521 -18.65 4.89 -11.02
C THR A 521 -18.42 3.91 -12.16
N MET A 522 -18.39 2.59 -11.88
CA MET A 522 -18.09 1.54 -12.85
C MET A 522 -19.09 0.37 -12.71
N PRO A 523 -20.28 0.47 -13.27
CA PRO A 523 -21.31 -0.56 -13.12
C PRO A 523 -20.87 -1.93 -13.68
N ASP A 524 -19.94 -1.96 -14.64
CA ASP A 524 -19.44 -3.16 -15.29
C ASP A 524 -18.11 -3.68 -14.69
N HIS A 525 -17.74 -3.24 -13.48
CA HIS A 525 -16.44 -3.58 -12.84
C HIS A 525 -16.20 -5.09 -12.70
N GLU A 526 -17.24 -5.90 -12.58
CA GLU A 526 -17.10 -7.38 -12.51
C GLU A 526 -16.67 -7.98 -13.85
N SER A 527 -17.08 -7.39 -14.98
CA SER A 527 -16.63 -7.85 -16.31
C SER A 527 -15.14 -7.60 -16.55
N ASP A 528 -14.58 -6.66 -15.76
CA ASP A 528 -13.16 -6.31 -15.74
C ASP A 528 -12.39 -7.05 -14.63
N GLU A 529 -12.99 -8.12 -14.08
CA GLU A 529 -12.41 -8.96 -13.02
C GLU A 529 -12.08 -8.19 -11.71
N MET A 530 -12.78 -7.09 -11.47
CA MET A 530 -12.74 -6.32 -10.24
C MET A 530 -14.02 -6.55 -9.45
N TYR A 531 -13.94 -7.32 -8.39
CA TYR A 531 -15.10 -7.71 -7.58
C TYR A 531 -15.18 -6.91 -6.30
N VAL A 532 -16.41 -6.61 -5.84
CA VAL A 532 -16.64 -5.90 -4.58
C VAL A 532 -17.58 -6.71 -3.70
N ILE A 533 -17.15 -7.02 -2.49
CA ILE A 533 -18.01 -7.63 -1.49
C ILE A 533 -18.63 -6.57 -0.58
N ASN A 534 -19.83 -6.86 -0.09
CA ASN A 534 -20.56 -5.96 0.79
C ASN A 534 -20.17 -6.21 2.25
N ARG A 535 -19.53 -5.22 2.88
CA ARG A 535 -19.14 -5.28 4.29
C ARG A 535 -19.79 -4.18 5.16
N ARG A 536 -20.20 -3.06 4.55
CA ARG A 536 -20.72 -1.90 5.28
C ARG A 536 -22.02 -2.17 6.00
N PHE A 537 -22.89 -2.96 5.38
CA PHE A 537 -24.28 -3.16 5.86
C PHE A 537 -24.64 -4.63 6.08
N GLN A 538 -23.74 -5.54 5.77
CA GLN A 538 -23.91 -6.97 5.95
C GLN A 538 -23.21 -7.48 7.21
N SER A 539 -23.62 -8.65 7.69
CA SER A 539 -22.90 -9.38 8.73
C SER A 539 -21.63 -10.03 8.18
N ASP A 540 -20.69 -10.36 9.07
CA ASP A 540 -19.47 -11.07 8.68
C ASP A 540 -19.82 -12.42 8.01
N GLU A 541 -20.88 -13.12 8.46
CA GLU A 541 -21.32 -14.38 7.86
C GLU A 541 -21.83 -14.23 6.42
N GLU A 542 -22.60 -13.18 6.13
CA GLU A 542 -23.04 -12.86 4.77
C GLU A 542 -21.87 -12.51 3.87
N ALA A 543 -20.91 -11.73 4.36
CA ALA A 543 -19.70 -11.38 3.64
C ALA A 543 -18.82 -12.60 3.34
N ILE A 544 -18.67 -13.52 4.32
CA ILE A 544 -17.96 -14.80 4.14
C ILE A 544 -18.63 -15.64 3.05
N ASN A 545 -19.96 -15.75 3.08
CA ASN A 545 -20.70 -16.53 2.10
C ASN A 545 -20.57 -15.94 0.68
N GLN A 546 -20.65 -14.60 0.56
CA GLN A 546 -20.43 -13.90 -0.70
C GLN A 546 -19.01 -14.15 -1.22
N LEU A 547 -17.99 -13.98 -0.38
CA LEU A 547 -16.60 -14.21 -0.74
C LEU A 547 -16.35 -15.66 -1.14
N THR A 548 -16.86 -16.63 -0.36
CA THR A 548 -16.73 -18.05 -0.68
C THR A 548 -17.31 -18.38 -2.05
N SER A 549 -18.49 -17.83 -2.37
CA SER A 549 -19.16 -18.03 -3.65
C SER A 549 -18.35 -17.42 -4.81
N LEU A 550 -17.81 -16.22 -4.65
CA LEU A 550 -16.94 -15.59 -5.65
C LEU A 550 -15.68 -16.42 -5.90
N LEU A 551 -15.01 -16.86 -4.84
CA LEU A 551 -13.80 -17.68 -4.95
C LEU A 551 -14.07 -19.03 -5.62
N TYR A 552 -15.19 -19.66 -5.31
CA TYR A 552 -15.60 -20.92 -5.93
C TYR A 552 -15.87 -20.71 -7.42
N ASN A 553 -16.68 -19.72 -7.79
CA ASN A 553 -17.00 -19.41 -9.18
C ASN A 553 -15.74 -19.07 -10.00
N PHE A 554 -14.83 -18.29 -9.42
CA PHE A 554 -13.55 -17.97 -10.05
C PHE A 554 -12.72 -19.23 -10.32
N SER A 555 -12.68 -20.16 -9.36
CA SER A 555 -11.97 -21.43 -9.49
C SER A 555 -12.57 -22.33 -10.57
N GLU A 556 -13.90 -22.38 -10.69
CA GLU A 556 -14.62 -23.16 -11.72
C GLU A 556 -14.40 -22.57 -13.13
N THR A 557 -14.40 -21.26 -13.28
CA THR A 557 -14.14 -20.59 -14.56
C THR A 557 -12.72 -20.91 -15.06
N PHE A 558 -11.74 -20.92 -14.16
CA PHE A 558 -10.37 -21.31 -14.49
C PHE A 558 -10.27 -22.73 -15.07
N ILE A 559 -11.05 -23.68 -14.53
CA ILE A 559 -11.05 -25.06 -15.01
C ILE A 559 -11.63 -25.15 -16.43
N ARG A 560 -12.71 -24.40 -16.71
CA ARG A 560 -13.46 -24.49 -17.96
C ARG A 560 -12.77 -23.82 -19.14
N GLU A 561 -12.11 -22.68 -18.91
CA GLU A 561 -11.66 -21.79 -19.97
C GLU A 561 -10.16 -21.84 -20.26
N GLN A 562 -9.35 -22.70 -19.58
CA GLN A 562 -7.88 -22.60 -19.59
C GLN A 562 -7.44 -21.14 -19.43
N TYR A 563 -7.77 -20.58 -18.27
CA TYR A 563 -7.68 -19.17 -17.96
C TYR A 563 -6.32 -18.56 -18.37
N ILE A 564 -6.36 -17.75 -19.39
CA ILE A 564 -5.30 -16.79 -19.68
C ILE A 564 -5.72 -15.53 -18.97
N PRO A 565 -4.91 -14.94 -18.05
CA PRO A 565 -5.24 -13.67 -17.43
C PRO A 565 -5.67 -12.71 -18.54
N ARG A 566 -6.93 -12.34 -18.51
CA ARG A 566 -7.38 -11.23 -19.33
C ARG A 566 -6.77 -10.02 -18.67
N ALA A 567 -5.60 -9.62 -19.12
CA ALA A 567 -5.02 -8.34 -18.76
C ALA A 567 -5.92 -7.23 -19.35
N CYS A 568 -7.17 -7.23 -18.93
CA CYS A 568 -8.10 -6.14 -19.15
C CYS A 568 -7.89 -5.14 -18.03
N ILE A 569 -6.78 -4.44 -18.11
CA ILE A 569 -6.75 -3.14 -17.47
C ILE A 569 -7.78 -2.34 -18.26
N ASP A 570 -8.98 -2.17 -17.71
CA ASP A 570 -9.94 -1.28 -18.35
C ASP A 570 -9.31 0.11 -18.39
N LYS A 571 -9.14 0.59 -19.62
CA LYS A 571 -8.66 1.96 -19.83
C LYS A 571 -9.45 2.97 -19.01
N LYS A 572 -10.74 2.70 -18.74
CA LYS A 572 -11.61 3.60 -17.99
C LYS A 572 -11.17 3.82 -16.54
N ILE A 573 -10.75 2.79 -15.81
CA ILE A 573 -10.28 2.98 -14.43
C ILE A 573 -8.89 3.63 -14.39
N ILE A 574 -8.01 3.22 -15.31
CA ILE A 574 -6.71 3.87 -15.46
C ILE A 574 -6.90 5.36 -15.78
N ASP A 575 -7.76 5.64 -16.75
CA ASP A 575 -8.02 7.02 -17.14
C ASP A 575 -8.63 7.82 -15.97
N LYS A 576 -9.46 7.22 -15.12
CA LYS A 576 -10.01 7.91 -13.93
C LYS A 576 -8.97 8.17 -12.84
N LEU A 577 -8.04 7.25 -12.62
CA LEU A 577 -7.09 7.29 -11.49
C LEU A 577 -5.67 7.69 -11.90
N CYS A 578 -5.42 7.97 -13.18
CA CYS A 578 -4.13 8.52 -13.59
C CYS A 578 -3.95 9.94 -13.05
N TRP A 579 -2.80 10.25 -12.46
CA TRP A 579 -2.52 11.57 -11.90
C TRP A 579 -2.74 12.72 -12.88
N THR A 580 -2.42 12.52 -14.16
CA THR A 580 -2.69 13.53 -15.21
C THR A 580 -4.16 13.87 -15.35
N ASN A 581 -5.05 12.91 -15.11
CA ASN A 581 -6.50 13.12 -15.21
C ASN A 581 -7.13 13.59 -13.88
N LEU A 582 -6.46 13.37 -12.76
CA LEU A 582 -6.85 13.92 -11.46
C LEU A 582 -6.36 15.36 -11.25
N GLN A 583 -5.37 15.79 -12.02
CA GLN A 583 -4.77 17.12 -11.91
C GLN A 583 -5.78 18.29 -11.99
N PRO A 584 -6.82 18.27 -12.86
CA PRO A 584 -7.84 19.30 -12.87
C PRO A 584 -8.56 19.48 -11.52
N LEU A 585 -8.79 18.40 -10.77
CA LEU A 585 -9.43 18.46 -9.44
C LEU A 585 -8.55 19.20 -8.43
N TYR A 586 -7.24 19.02 -8.50
CA TYR A 586 -6.28 19.77 -7.68
C TYR A 586 -6.26 21.25 -8.06
N HIS A 587 -6.25 21.56 -9.37
CA HIS A 587 -6.30 22.94 -9.84
C HIS A 587 -7.57 23.66 -9.40
N ASP A 588 -8.72 22.98 -9.44
CA ASP A 588 -9.98 23.55 -8.98
C ASP A 588 -9.96 23.79 -7.46
N ALA A 589 -9.42 22.85 -6.67
CA ALA A 589 -9.26 23.02 -5.23
C ALA A 589 -8.31 24.19 -4.90
N TYR A 590 -7.18 24.31 -5.59
CA TYR A 590 -6.22 25.39 -5.39
C TYR A 590 -6.80 26.74 -5.79
N ARG A 591 -7.52 26.80 -6.91
CA ARG A 591 -8.20 28.01 -7.36
C ARG A 591 -9.28 28.46 -6.37
N LEU A 592 -10.07 27.52 -5.85
CA LEU A 592 -11.08 27.80 -4.84
C LEU A 592 -10.44 28.32 -3.54
N ALA A 593 -9.33 27.69 -3.10
CA ALA A 593 -8.58 28.13 -1.92
C ALA A 593 -8.07 29.55 -2.10
N PHE A 594 -7.54 29.88 -3.26
CA PHE A 594 -7.07 31.22 -3.57
C PHE A 594 -8.21 32.25 -3.55
N ILE A 595 -9.37 31.94 -4.12
CA ILE A 595 -10.55 32.83 -4.08
C ILE A 595 -10.97 33.09 -2.63
N ARG A 596 -11.00 32.05 -1.78
CA ARG A 596 -11.43 32.17 -0.38
C ARG A 596 -10.39 32.85 0.53
N SER A 597 -9.13 32.86 0.12
CA SER A 597 -8.07 33.53 0.87
C SER A 597 -8.01 35.04 0.63
N GLN A 598 -8.70 35.56 -0.41
CA GLN A 598 -8.77 37.00 -0.67
C GLN A 598 -9.69 37.67 0.37
N PRO A 599 -9.31 38.82 0.91
CA PRO A 599 -10.22 39.60 1.74
C PRO A 599 -11.49 39.91 0.94
N GLU A 600 -12.66 39.79 1.56
CA GLU A 600 -13.94 40.17 0.94
C GLU A 600 -13.80 41.62 0.44
N THR A 601 -13.57 41.76 -0.85
CA THR A 601 -13.78 43.05 -1.52
C THR A 601 -15.28 43.28 -1.50
N HIS A 602 -15.75 44.09 -0.55
CA HIS A 602 -17.10 44.63 -0.60
C HIS A 602 -17.27 45.28 -1.97
N LEU A 603 -17.96 44.58 -2.87
CA LEU A 603 -18.53 45.22 -4.07
C LEU A 603 -19.59 46.21 -3.60
N TYR A 604 -19.18 47.45 -3.45
CA TYR A 604 -20.11 48.58 -3.38
C TYR A 604 -20.62 48.90 -4.74
#